data_d8ae1409cd04a0b0460c456630f76b98
#
_entry.id   d8ae1409cd04a0b0460c456630f76b98
#
_cell.length_a   1.000
_cell.length_b   1.000
_cell.length_c   1.000
_cell.angle_alpha   90.00
_cell.angle_beta   90.00
_cell.angle_gamma   90.00
#
_symmetry.space_group_name_H-M   'P 1'
#
loop_
_entity.id
_entity.type
_entity.pdbx_description
1 polymer ?
#
loop_
_entity_poly.entity_id
_entity_poly.type
_entity_poly.pdbx_seq_one_letter_code
_entity_poly.pdbx_strand_id
1 'polypeptide(L)'
;MATKLKEADVVLVGLGWTGGILAKELSETGLRVVALERGGMRTTENDFAVPKIRDELRYSSRHDLMQNTARDTLTIRNNVKQDALPMRQLGSFLPGEGVGGAGTHWNGHTWRWTDIEFKVRSIYEERYGKKYIPDDMTIQDWGITYAELEPYYDKFEYTAGISGKAGNLRGKTVPGGNPFEGSRSRDYPLPPLVPGLAGELFADASKGLGYSPFPRPTANASQAYTNPDGARFGACQYCGFCERFGCEANAKGSPHFTVIPMAMKRPNFELRTDRKSTRLNSSHGYISYAVFCLK
;
A
#
# COMPACT_ATOMS: atom_id res chain seq x y z
N MET A 1 -16.14 27.21 -21.24
CA MET A 1 -15.07 26.91 -22.22
C MET A 1 -14.02 26.03 -21.54
N ALA A 2 -13.47 25.04 -22.26
CA ALA A 2 -12.36 24.23 -21.73
C ALA A 2 -11.07 25.05 -21.80
N THR A 3 -10.37 25.16 -20.68
CA THR A 3 -9.05 25.83 -20.63
C THR A 3 -7.99 24.84 -21.09
N LYS A 4 -7.27 25.18 -22.16
CA LYS A 4 -6.10 24.40 -22.59
C LYS A 4 -4.95 24.69 -21.63
N LEU A 5 -4.44 23.64 -21.02
CA LEU A 5 -3.31 23.72 -20.07
C LEU A 5 -2.01 23.39 -20.80
N LYS A 6 -0.89 23.68 -20.15
CA LYS A 6 0.44 23.30 -20.66
C LYS A 6 0.51 21.78 -20.77
N GLU A 7 1.03 21.28 -21.86
CA GLU A 7 1.21 19.86 -22.14
C GLU A 7 2.08 19.19 -21.08
N ALA A 8 1.75 17.96 -20.70
CA ALA A 8 2.51 17.13 -19.78
C ALA A 8 2.96 15.85 -20.46
N ASP A 9 4.14 15.33 -20.10
CA ASP A 9 4.63 14.05 -20.61
C ASP A 9 3.85 12.89 -19.99
N VAL A 10 3.46 13.04 -18.70
CA VAL A 10 2.72 12.03 -17.95
C VAL A 10 1.59 12.68 -17.14
N VAL A 11 0.41 12.07 -17.20
CA VAL A 11 -0.72 12.38 -16.31
C VAL A 11 -1.01 11.17 -15.44
N LEU A 12 -0.92 11.35 -14.13
CA LEU A 12 -1.29 10.34 -13.13
C LEU A 12 -2.69 10.62 -12.60
N VAL A 13 -3.54 9.60 -12.56
CA VAL A 13 -4.89 9.69 -11.99
C VAL A 13 -4.95 8.89 -10.70
N GLY A 14 -5.12 9.59 -9.59
CA GLY A 14 -5.05 9.04 -8.24
C GLY A 14 -3.63 9.04 -7.66
N LEU A 15 -3.52 9.47 -6.40
CA LEU A 15 -2.24 9.65 -5.72
C LEU A 15 -2.17 8.87 -4.40
N GLY A 16 -2.43 7.56 -4.49
CA GLY A 16 -2.14 6.58 -3.45
C GLY A 16 -0.68 6.11 -3.51
N TRP A 17 -0.37 4.92 -2.98
CA TRP A 17 1.00 4.37 -3.03
C TRP A 17 1.54 4.28 -4.46
N THR A 18 0.80 3.66 -5.38
CA THR A 18 1.24 3.48 -6.77
C THR A 18 1.46 4.82 -7.47
N GLY A 19 0.46 5.71 -7.42
CA GLY A 19 0.58 7.04 -8.03
C GLY A 19 1.68 7.88 -7.41
N GLY A 20 1.88 7.81 -6.09
CA GLY A 20 2.93 8.51 -5.36
C GLY A 20 4.34 8.03 -5.73
N ILE A 21 4.54 6.71 -5.84
CA ILE A 21 5.80 6.12 -6.31
C ILE A 21 6.09 6.55 -7.75
N LEU A 22 5.12 6.41 -8.65
CA LEU A 22 5.27 6.83 -10.04
C LEU A 22 5.53 8.34 -10.16
N ALA A 23 4.84 9.16 -9.38
CA ALA A 23 5.07 10.60 -9.35
C ALA A 23 6.52 10.94 -8.99
N LYS A 24 7.06 10.30 -7.96
CA LYS A 24 8.44 10.45 -7.52
C LYS A 24 9.42 9.99 -8.61
N GLU A 25 9.31 8.74 -9.02
CA GLU A 25 10.26 8.11 -9.96
C GLU A 25 10.27 8.83 -11.32
N LEU A 26 9.08 9.14 -11.89
CA LEU A 26 8.99 9.79 -13.20
C LEU A 26 9.44 11.26 -13.17
N SER A 27 9.15 11.99 -12.10
CA SER A 27 9.65 13.36 -11.98
C SER A 27 11.17 13.42 -11.82
N GLU A 28 11.80 12.39 -11.26
CA GLU A 28 13.27 12.27 -11.17
C GLU A 28 13.95 12.11 -12.52
N THR A 29 13.25 11.58 -13.53
CA THR A 29 13.79 11.45 -14.90
C THR A 29 13.73 12.74 -15.71
N GLY A 30 13.19 13.82 -15.16
CA GLY A 30 13.03 15.10 -15.86
C GLY A 30 11.71 15.24 -16.63
N LEU A 31 10.88 14.20 -16.69
CA LEU A 31 9.56 14.25 -17.32
C LEU A 31 8.65 15.25 -16.57
N ARG A 32 7.84 15.99 -17.32
CA ARG A 32 6.78 16.81 -16.74
C ARG A 32 5.61 15.92 -16.33
N VAL A 33 5.40 15.79 -15.04
CA VAL A 33 4.37 14.94 -14.46
C VAL A 33 3.26 15.79 -13.83
N VAL A 34 2.01 15.51 -14.19
CA VAL A 34 0.83 16.11 -13.58
C VAL A 34 0.03 15.01 -12.89
N ALA A 35 -0.19 15.14 -11.59
CA ALA A 35 -1.02 14.22 -10.81
C ALA A 35 -2.38 14.84 -10.51
N LEU A 36 -3.44 14.11 -10.78
CA LEU A 36 -4.83 14.47 -10.49
C LEU A 36 -5.31 13.59 -9.33
N GLU A 37 -5.65 14.21 -8.22
CA GLU A 37 -6.21 13.52 -7.07
C GLU A 37 -7.65 13.98 -6.83
N ARG A 38 -8.55 13.03 -6.60
CA ARG A 38 -9.98 13.29 -6.40
C ARG A 38 -10.25 14.05 -5.11
N GLY A 39 -9.61 13.62 -4.03
CA GLY A 39 -9.80 14.24 -2.72
C GLY A 39 -8.78 15.34 -2.44
N GLY A 40 -8.92 15.95 -1.28
CA GLY A 40 -8.07 17.06 -0.82
C GLY A 40 -6.68 16.63 -0.40
N MET A 41 -5.84 17.64 -0.13
CA MET A 41 -4.53 17.44 0.49
C MET A 41 -4.71 16.83 1.88
N ARG A 42 -3.79 15.92 2.25
CA ARG A 42 -3.73 15.32 3.58
C ARG A 42 -2.34 15.56 4.19
N THR A 43 -2.34 16.01 5.43
CA THR A 43 -1.11 16.19 6.21
C THR A 43 -1.27 15.60 7.61
N THR A 44 -0.15 15.21 8.22
CA THR A 44 -0.18 14.66 9.57
C THR A 44 -0.72 15.68 10.57
N GLU A 45 -0.30 16.93 10.47
CA GLU A 45 -0.63 18.00 11.41
C GLU A 45 -2.12 18.35 11.39
N ASN A 46 -2.72 18.40 10.20
CA ASN A 46 -4.10 18.85 10.04
C ASN A 46 -5.13 17.72 10.12
N ASP A 47 -4.76 16.51 9.61
CA ASP A 47 -5.72 15.44 9.42
C ASP A 47 -5.56 14.30 10.44
N PHE A 48 -4.36 14.08 11.00
CA PHE A 48 -4.08 12.90 11.83
C PHE A 48 -3.68 13.23 13.25
N ALA A 49 -2.93 14.32 13.47
CA ALA A 49 -2.59 14.79 14.79
C ALA A 49 -3.80 15.50 15.41
N VAL A 50 -4.62 14.77 16.14
CA VAL A 50 -5.80 15.32 16.80
C VAL A 50 -5.49 15.51 18.29
N PRO A 51 -4.88 16.61 18.69
CA PRO A 51 -4.33 16.78 20.04
C PRO A 51 -5.39 16.80 21.13
N LYS A 52 -6.65 17.06 20.79
CA LYS A 52 -7.77 17.17 21.72
C LYS A 52 -8.56 15.89 21.90
N ILE A 53 -8.45 14.93 20.97
CA ILE A 53 -9.22 13.68 21.00
C ILE A 53 -8.26 12.53 21.19
N ARG A 54 -8.26 11.90 22.36
CA ARG A 54 -7.35 10.81 22.76
C ARG A 54 -8.06 9.51 23.13
N ASP A 55 -9.36 9.47 22.93
CA ASP A 55 -10.25 8.38 23.27
C ASP A 55 -10.99 7.82 22.04
N GLU A 56 -12.06 7.10 22.28
CA GLU A 56 -12.89 6.46 21.25
C GLU A 56 -13.54 7.45 20.28
N LEU A 57 -13.65 8.74 20.59
CA LEU A 57 -14.17 9.76 19.68
C LEU A 57 -13.27 9.91 18.43
N ARG A 58 -12.01 9.51 18.50
CA ARG A 58 -11.14 9.40 17.31
C ARG A 58 -11.70 8.49 16.23
N TYR A 59 -12.53 7.53 16.59
CA TYR A 59 -13.17 6.64 15.63
C TYR A 59 -14.04 7.38 14.61
N SER A 60 -14.54 8.55 14.95
CA SER A 60 -15.31 9.38 14.01
C SER A 60 -14.45 9.92 12.86
N SER A 61 -13.20 10.29 13.12
CA SER A 61 -12.31 10.90 12.11
C SER A 61 -11.89 9.94 10.99
N ARG A 62 -11.98 8.62 11.22
CA ARG A 62 -11.65 7.63 10.19
C ARG A 62 -12.55 7.70 8.95
N HIS A 63 -13.79 8.17 9.11
CA HIS A 63 -14.73 8.30 7.99
C HIS A 63 -14.28 9.37 6.99
N ASP A 64 -13.55 10.37 7.44
CA ASP A 64 -13.03 11.44 6.58
C ASP A 64 -11.85 10.98 5.70
N LEU A 65 -11.21 9.89 6.08
CA LEU A 65 -10.09 9.29 5.31
C LEU A 65 -10.56 8.29 4.27
N MET A 66 -11.79 7.80 4.39
CA MET A 66 -12.35 6.76 3.54
C MET A 66 -13.41 7.33 2.61
N GLN A 67 -13.54 6.70 1.45
CA GLN A 67 -14.58 7.05 0.50
C GLN A 67 -15.98 6.86 1.10
N ASN A 68 -16.82 7.87 1.00
CA ASN A 68 -18.20 7.78 1.41
C ASN A 68 -19.02 7.04 0.32
N THR A 69 -19.36 5.77 0.58
CA THR A 69 -20.07 4.89 -0.37
C THR A 69 -21.53 5.32 -0.60
N ALA A 70 -22.10 6.16 0.25
CA ALA A 70 -23.44 6.74 0.02
C ALA A 70 -23.39 7.83 -1.04
N ARG A 71 -22.28 8.58 -1.13
CA ARG A 71 -22.08 9.65 -2.11
C ARG A 71 -21.38 9.15 -3.38
N ASP A 72 -20.37 8.31 -3.20
CA ASP A 72 -19.53 7.80 -4.26
C ASP A 72 -19.71 6.30 -4.38
N THR A 73 -20.56 5.88 -5.31
CA THR A 73 -20.90 4.47 -5.51
C THR A 73 -19.69 3.67 -6.00
N LEU A 74 -19.34 2.62 -5.26
CA LEU A 74 -18.44 1.58 -5.70
C LEU A 74 -19.28 0.40 -6.20
N THR A 75 -18.82 -0.25 -7.26
CA THR A 75 -19.45 -1.46 -7.77
C THR A 75 -18.45 -2.61 -7.77
N ILE A 76 -18.94 -3.81 -7.54
CA ILE A 76 -18.15 -5.04 -7.58
C ILE A 76 -18.83 -6.07 -8.48
N ARG A 77 -18.03 -6.87 -9.15
CA ARG A 77 -18.45 -8.10 -9.86
C ARG A 77 -17.32 -9.13 -9.78
N ASN A 78 -17.66 -10.40 -9.76
CA ASN A 78 -16.67 -11.47 -9.68
C ASN A 78 -16.06 -11.82 -11.05
N ASN A 79 -16.82 -11.60 -12.12
CA ASN A 79 -16.33 -11.85 -13.49
C ASN A 79 -17.08 -10.95 -14.50
N VAL A 80 -16.63 -10.95 -15.74
CA VAL A 80 -17.16 -10.09 -16.81
C VAL A 80 -18.59 -10.43 -17.26
N LYS A 81 -19.10 -11.61 -16.90
CA LYS A 81 -20.46 -12.05 -17.25
C LYS A 81 -21.52 -11.63 -16.22
N GLN A 82 -21.07 -11.12 -15.07
CA GLN A 82 -21.96 -10.67 -13.99
C GLN A 82 -22.18 -9.16 -14.06
N ASP A 83 -23.36 -8.73 -13.66
CA ASP A 83 -23.66 -7.31 -13.44
C ASP A 83 -22.85 -6.79 -12.25
N ALA A 84 -22.37 -5.56 -12.37
CA ALA A 84 -21.67 -4.91 -11.27
C ALA A 84 -22.67 -4.42 -10.23
N LEU A 85 -22.59 -4.94 -9.02
CA LEU A 85 -23.46 -4.60 -7.91
C LEU A 85 -22.86 -3.48 -7.05
N PRO A 86 -23.67 -2.51 -6.58
CA PRO A 86 -23.17 -1.43 -5.73
C PRO A 86 -22.79 -1.96 -4.34
N MET A 87 -21.59 -1.59 -3.88
CA MET A 87 -21.17 -1.79 -2.50
C MET A 87 -21.85 -0.76 -1.60
N ARG A 88 -22.70 -1.22 -0.68
CA ARG A 88 -23.50 -0.35 0.20
C ARG A 88 -22.87 -0.12 1.57
N GLN A 89 -21.91 -0.96 1.96
CA GLN A 89 -21.30 -0.91 3.27
C GLN A 89 -19.77 -0.93 3.16
N LEU A 90 -19.09 -0.28 4.07
CA LEU A 90 -17.65 -0.42 4.26
C LEU A 90 -17.36 -1.83 4.76
N GLY A 91 -16.78 -2.64 3.89
CA GLY A 91 -16.37 -4.01 4.18
C GLY A 91 -14.86 -4.14 4.32
N SER A 92 -14.32 -5.23 3.79
CA SER A 92 -12.88 -5.48 3.70
C SER A 92 -12.16 -4.57 2.70
N PHE A 93 -12.87 -4.01 1.74
CA PHE A 93 -12.32 -3.03 0.79
C PHE A 93 -12.66 -1.61 1.25
N LEU A 94 -11.64 -0.86 1.65
CA LEU A 94 -11.75 0.49 2.20
C LEU A 94 -10.95 1.47 1.35
N PRO A 95 -11.50 1.99 0.24
CA PRO A 95 -10.80 2.96 -0.58
C PRO A 95 -10.59 4.27 0.20
N GLY A 96 -9.38 4.82 0.07
CA GLY A 96 -9.07 6.11 0.67
C GLY A 96 -9.60 7.27 -0.16
N GLU A 97 -9.78 8.41 0.48
CA GLU A 97 -10.08 9.69 -0.15
C GLU A 97 -8.99 10.71 0.20
N GLY A 98 -8.46 11.38 -0.81
CA GLY A 98 -7.41 12.38 -0.66
C GLY A 98 -6.01 11.91 -0.99
N VAL A 99 -5.08 12.83 -0.92
CA VAL A 99 -3.66 12.60 -1.22
C VAL A 99 -3.09 11.52 -0.31
N GLY A 100 -2.54 10.46 -0.92
CA GLY A 100 -2.07 9.26 -0.23
C GLY A 100 -3.05 8.08 -0.30
N GLY A 101 -4.31 8.32 -0.69
CA GLY A 101 -5.32 7.27 -0.87
C GLY A 101 -5.46 6.36 0.34
N ALA A 102 -5.71 5.07 0.12
CA ALA A 102 -5.80 4.09 1.20
C ALA A 102 -4.49 3.91 2.00
N GLY A 103 -3.34 4.33 1.44
CA GLY A 103 -2.06 4.33 2.13
C GLY A 103 -1.98 5.27 3.33
N THR A 104 -2.94 6.18 3.52
CA THR A 104 -3.02 7.04 4.71
C THR A 104 -3.58 6.30 5.91
N HIS A 105 -4.56 5.41 5.70
CA HIS A 105 -5.30 4.72 6.76
C HIS A 105 -5.11 3.20 6.80
N TRP A 106 -4.18 2.66 6.01
CA TRP A 106 -3.86 1.23 6.03
C TRP A 106 -3.24 0.80 7.36
N ASN A 107 -3.20 -0.49 7.61
CA ASN A 107 -2.67 -1.04 8.86
C ASN A 107 -1.13 -1.23 8.86
N GLY A 108 -0.47 -1.02 7.72
CA GLY A 108 0.97 -1.15 7.60
C GLY A 108 1.47 -2.58 7.37
N HIS A 109 0.62 -3.54 7.08
CA HIS A 109 1.05 -4.91 6.78
C HIS A 109 1.78 -4.97 5.44
N THR A 110 2.98 -5.57 5.42
CA THR A 110 3.87 -5.58 4.25
C THR A 110 4.50 -6.94 4.03
N TRP A 111 3.69 -7.88 3.58
CA TRP A 111 4.17 -9.20 3.18
C TRP A 111 4.79 -9.15 1.79
N ARG A 112 5.90 -9.87 1.60
CA ARG A 112 6.34 -10.28 0.27
C ARG A 112 5.59 -11.55 -0.12
N TRP A 113 5.13 -11.60 -1.34
CA TRP A 113 4.58 -12.83 -1.90
C TRP A 113 5.70 -13.82 -2.17
N THR A 114 5.38 -15.10 -2.09
CA THR A 114 6.32 -16.18 -2.41
C THR A 114 6.23 -16.53 -3.91
N ASP A 115 7.10 -17.39 -4.39
CA ASP A 115 7.04 -17.85 -5.80
C ASP A 115 5.71 -18.51 -6.17
N ILE A 116 5.03 -19.09 -5.19
CA ILE A 116 3.73 -19.77 -5.40
C ILE A 116 2.66 -18.78 -5.82
N GLU A 117 2.55 -17.64 -5.17
CA GLU A 117 1.53 -16.62 -5.48
C GLU A 117 1.70 -16.03 -6.88
N PHE A 118 2.91 -16.03 -7.43
CA PHE A 118 3.16 -15.56 -8.81
C PHE A 118 2.75 -16.60 -9.88
N LYS A 119 2.65 -17.88 -9.53
CA LYS A 119 2.42 -19.00 -10.44
C LYS A 119 1.26 -19.91 -9.99
N VAL A 120 0.27 -19.34 -9.33
CA VAL A 120 -0.83 -20.11 -8.71
C VAL A 120 -1.51 -21.04 -9.73
N ARG A 121 -1.85 -20.51 -10.91
CA ARG A 121 -2.53 -21.31 -11.94
C ARG A 121 -1.66 -22.46 -12.41
N SER A 122 -0.45 -22.21 -12.85
CA SER A 122 0.47 -23.23 -13.35
C SER A 122 0.75 -24.32 -12.30
N ILE A 123 0.98 -23.92 -11.04
CA ILE A 123 1.25 -24.87 -9.95
C ILE A 123 0.04 -25.75 -9.66
N TYR A 124 -1.18 -25.18 -9.67
CA TYR A 124 -2.39 -25.97 -9.43
C TYR A 124 -2.72 -26.90 -10.59
N GLU A 125 -2.54 -26.43 -11.85
CA GLU A 125 -2.71 -27.27 -13.04
C GLU A 125 -1.71 -28.44 -13.08
N GLU A 126 -0.45 -28.20 -12.73
CA GLU A 126 0.58 -29.22 -12.64
C GLU A 126 0.30 -30.23 -11.53
N ARG A 127 -0.07 -29.75 -10.34
CA ARG A 127 -0.25 -30.59 -9.15
C ARG A 127 -1.55 -31.41 -9.14
N TYR A 128 -2.63 -30.81 -9.62
CA TYR A 128 -3.99 -31.37 -9.49
C TYR A 128 -4.70 -31.58 -10.83
N GLY A 129 -4.07 -31.17 -11.94
CA GLY A 129 -4.64 -31.21 -13.28
C GLY A 129 -5.53 -30.03 -13.65
N LYS A 130 -5.63 -29.76 -14.96
CA LYS A 130 -6.36 -28.57 -15.48
C LYS A 130 -7.82 -28.49 -15.04
N LYS A 131 -8.49 -29.62 -14.83
CA LYS A 131 -9.90 -29.68 -14.39
C LYS A 131 -10.11 -29.30 -12.92
N TYR A 132 -9.04 -29.18 -12.15
CA TYR A 132 -9.12 -28.79 -10.75
C TYR A 132 -9.57 -27.33 -10.56
N ILE A 133 -9.20 -26.45 -11.49
CA ILE A 133 -9.63 -25.06 -11.48
C ILE A 133 -10.95 -24.96 -12.26
N PRO A 134 -12.07 -24.55 -11.61
CA PRO A 134 -13.35 -24.35 -12.31
C PRO A 134 -13.24 -23.35 -13.45
N ASP A 135 -14.00 -23.57 -14.53
CA ASP A 135 -13.96 -22.74 -15.75
C ASP A 135 -14.38 -21.28 -15.53
N ASP A 136 -15.17 -21.02 -14.49
CA ASP A 136 -15.63 -19.68 -14.10
C ASP A 136 -14.67 -18.97 -13.12
N MET A 137 -13.60 -19.62 -12.67
CA MET A 137 -12.61 -19.06 -11.77
C MET A 137 -11.50 -18.36 -12.58
N THR A 138 -11.26 -17.09 -12.27
CA THR A 138 -10.29 -16.25 -12.99
C THR A 138 -8.90 -16.24 -12.36
N ILE A 139 -8.40 -17.40 -11.92
CA ILE A 139 -7.03 -17.55 -11.43
C ILE A 139 -6.06 -17.46 -12.62
N GLN A 140 -5.03 -16.66 -12.50
CA GLN A 140 -3.99 -16.48 -13.50
C GLN A 140 -2.62 -16.38 -12.85
N ASP A 141 -1.58 -16.74 -13.59
CA ASP A 141 -0.22 -16.39 -13.24
C ASP A 141 0.03 -14.91 -13.51
N TRP A 142 0.92 -14.32 -12.75
CA TRP A 142 1.20 -12.87 -12.85
C TRP A 142 2.08 -12.48 -14.03
N GLY A 143 2.73 -13.45 -14.69
CA GLY A 143 3.67 -13.18 -15.78
C GLY A 143 4.99 -12.53 -15.33
N ILE A 144 5.25 -12.53 -14.02
CA ILE A 144 6.49 -12.05 -13.40
C ILE A 144 6.85 -13.02 -12.27
N THR A 145 8.11 -13.10 -11.92
CA THR A 145 8.62 -13.97 -10.85
C THR A 145 8.96 -13.17 -9.60
N TYR A 146 9.08 -13.87 -8.47
CA TYR A 146 9.59 -13.27 -7.23
C TYR A 146 10.99 -12.66 -7.43
N ALA A 147 11.88 -13.36 -8.13
CA ALA A 147 13.25 -12.90 -8.35
C ALA A 147 13.32 -11.58 -9.14
N GLU A 148 12.44 -11.40 -10.14
CA GLU A 148 12.33 -10.15 -10.90
C GLU A 148 11.75 -9.01 -10.05
N LEU A 149 10.89 -9.32 -9.09
CA LEU A 149 10.24 -8.32 -8.24
C LEU A 149 11.03 -8.04 -6.95
N GLU A 150 11.94 -8.90 -6.54
CA GLU A 150 12.71 -8.78 -5.29
C GLU A 150 13.40 -7.41 -5.14
N PRO A 151 14.10 -6.84 -6.14
CA PRO A 151 14.73 -5.53 -6.00
C PRO A 151 13.73 -4.38 -5.73
N TYR A 152 12.51 -4.52 -6.22
CA TYR A 152 11.45 -3.52 -6.01
C TYR A 152 10.78 -3.68 -4.65
N TYR A 153 10.62 -4.91 -4.15
CA TYR A 153 10.25 -5.14 -2.76
C TYR A 153 11.26 -4.51 -1.80
N ASP A 154 12.54 -4.77 -2.03
CA ASP A 154 13.61 -4.18 -1.24
C ASP A 154 13.57 -2.65 -1.25
N LYS A 155 13.47 -2.04 -2.44
CA LYS A 155 13.34 -0.59 -2.60
C LYS A 155 12.14 -0.03 -1.84
N PHE A 156 10.98 -0.69 -1.96
CA PHE A 156 9.75 -0.28 -1.26
C PHE A 156 9.92 -0.36 0.26
N GLU A 157 10.49 -1.45 0.77
CA GLU A 157 10.69 -1.64 2.21
C GLU A 157 11.57 -0.54 2.82
N TYR A 158 12.62 -0.14 2.12
CA TYR A 158 13.47 0.97 2.56
C TYR A 158 12.77 2.33 2.41
N THR A 159 11.99 2.52 1.36
CA THR A 159 11.18 3.75 1.17
C THR A 159 10.11 3.90 2.24
N ALA A 160 9.42 2.82 2.58
CA ALA A 160 8.31 2.81 3.52
C ALA A 160 8.72 2.57 4.98
N GLY A 161 10.02 2.34 5.27
CA GLY A 161 10.53 2.16 6.62
C GLY A 161 10.00 0.91 7.31
N ILE A 162 10.09 -0.24 6.63
CA ILE A 162 9.54 -1.49 7.13
C ILE A 162 10.36 -2.05 8.29
N SER A 163 9.67 -2.38 9.38
CA SER A 163 10.23 -3.10 10.52
C SER A 163 9.96 -4.59 10.37
N GLY A 164 10.98 -5.42 10.52
CA GLY A 164 10.84 -6.85 10.35
C GLY A 164 12.14 -7.60 10.65
N LYS A 165 12.10 -8.90 10.44
CA LYS A 165 13.26 -9.79 10.52
C LYS A 165 13.23 -10.74 9.34
N ALA A 166 14.26 -10.71 8.52
CA ALA A 166 14.41 -11.61 7.39
C ALA A 166 14.49 -13.07 7.87
N GLY A 167 13.84 -13.98 7.16
CA GLY A 167 13.93 -15.42 7.37
C GLY A 167 14.82 -16.12 6.35
N ASN A 168 15.12 -15.43 5.23
CA ASN A 168 15.97 -15.96 4.17
C ASN A 168 16.83 -14.86 3.55
N LEU A 169 18.10 -14.82 3.89
CA LEU A 169 19.07 -13.89 3.32
C LEU A 169 19.98 -14.59 2.33
N ARG A 170 19.90 -14.20 1.06
CA ARG A 170 20.74 -14.73 -0.03
C ARG A 170 20.72 -16.26 -0.11
N GLY A 171 19.53 -16.85 0.05
CA GLY A 171 19.32 -18.30 0.04
C GLY A 171 19.66 -19.02 1.34
N LYS A 172 20.06 -18.30 2.39
CA LYS A 172 20.36 -18.88 3.71
C LYS A 172 19.24 -18.58 4.69
N THR A 173 18.69 -19.61 5.31
CA THR A 173 17.68 -19.47 6.38
C THR A 173 18.24 -18.70 7.57
N VAL A 174 17.49 -17.72 8.05
CA VAL A 174 17.81 -16.90 9.23
C VAL A 174 16.84 -17.24 10.36
N PRO A 175 17.33 -17.75 11.50
CA PRO A 175 16.46 -18.13 12.61
C PRO A 175 15.63 -16.95 13.14
N GLY A 176 14.36 -17.22 13.41
CA GLY A 176 13.41 -16.26 13.98
C GLY A 176 12.79 -15.27 12.96
N GLY A 177 13.11 -15.38 11.68
CA GLY A 177 12.37 -14.76 10.58
C GLY A 177 11.37 -15.74 9.96
N ASN A 178 10.66 -15.32 8.91
CA ASN A 178 9.71 -16.16 8.19
C ASN A 178 10.44 -17.29 7.43
N PRO A 179 10.28 -18.56 7.82
CA PRO A 179 11.00 -19.67 7.19
C PRO A 179 10.55 -19.95 5.73
N PHE A 180 9.41 -19.39 5.31
CA PHE A 180 8.82 -19.62 4.00
C PHE A 180 9.01 -18.45 3.03
N GLU A 181 9.64 -17.35 3.46
CA GLU A 181 9.85 -16.22 2.56
C GLU A 181 10.85 -16.52 1.45
N GLY A 182 10.68 -15.89 0.29
CA GLY A 182 11.64 -15.94 -0.80
C GLY A 182 13.00 -15.33 -0.39
N SER A 183 14.07 -15.67 -1.13
CA SER A 183 15.41 -15.14 -0.88
C SER A 183 15.42 -13.61 -1.00
N ARG A 184 16.00 -12.94 -0.02
CA ARG A 184 16.17 -11.50 0.05
C ARG A 184 17.64 -11.13 -0.19
N SER A 185 17.88 -10.00 -0.84
CA SER A 185 19.21 -9.45 -1.04
C SER A 185 19.81 -8.91 0.26
N ARG A 186 18.97 -8.30 1.12
CA ARG A 186 19.35 -7.74 2.44
C ARG A 186 18.19 -7.80 3.44
N ASP A 187 18.49 -7.49 4.70
CA ASP A 187 17.51 -7.47 5.78
C ASP A 187 16.56 -6.25 5.66
N TYR A 188 15.55 -6.21 6.49
CA TYR A 188 14.67 -5.05 6.64
C TYR A 188 15.45 -3.82 7.12
N PRO A 189 15.02 -2.60 6.76
CA PRO A 189 15.69 -1.37 7.22
C PRO A 189 15.62 -1.17 8.73
N LEU A 190 14.61 -1.74 9.38
CA LEU A 190 14.37 -1.58 10.81
C LEU A 190 14.14 -2.92 11.50
N PRO A 191 14.61 -3.07 12.76
CA PRO A 191 14.31 -4.26 13.54
C PRO A 191 12.79 -4.42 13.75
N PRO A 192 12.31 -5.63 14.07
CA PRO A 192 10.90 -5.85 14.33
C PRO A 192 10.39 -5.00 15.50
N LEU A 193 9.09 -4.71 15.50
CA LEU A 193 8.42 -4.12 16.66
C LEU A 193 8.54 -5.06 17.88
N VAL A 194 8.58 -4.48 19.07
CA VAL A 194 8.52 -5.24 20.31
C VAL A 194 7.13 -5.90 20.42
N PRO A 195 7.05 -7.21 20.62
CA PRO A 195 5.78 -7.89 20.80
C PRO A 195 5.12 -7.46 22.10
N GLY A 196 3.78 -7.38 22.11
CA GLY A 196 3.05 -7.29 23.36
C GLY A 196 2.87 -8.66 24.00
N LEU A 197 2.41 -8.72 25.24
CA LEU A 197 2.20 -9.95 26.01
C LEU A 197 1.44 -11.04 25.23
N ALA A 198 0.38 -10.68 24.52
CA ALA A 198 -0.38 -11.63 23.72
C ALA A 198 0.47 -12.25 22.58
N GLY A 199 1.34 -11.46 21.97
CA GLY A 199 2.29 -11.94 20.95
C GLY A 199 3.34 -12.88 21.53
N GLU A 200 3.84 -12.60 22.72
CA GLU A 200 4.81 -13.46 23.43
C GLU A 200 4.17 -14.81 23.80
N LEU A 201 3.00 -14.79 24.42
CA LEU A 201 2.25 -16.00 24.78
C LEU A 201 1.92 -16.86 23.55
N PHE A 202 1.51 -16.21 22.44
CA PHE A 202 1.26 -16.90 21.17
C PHE A 202 2.54 -17.55 20.63
N ALA A 203 3.66 -16.82 20.67
CA ALA A 203 4.95 -17.34 20.17
C ALA A 203 5.41 -18.54 20.99
N ASP A 204 5.29 -18.49 22.30
CA ASP A 204 5.70 -19.59 23.19
C ASP A 204 4.80 -20.83 23.02
N ALA A 205 3.49 -20.65 22.97
CA ALA A 205 2.56 -21.74 22.67
C ALA A 205 2.83 -22.37 21.31
N SER A 206 3.09 -21.55 20.28
CA SER A 206 3.39 -22.02 18.92
C SER A 206 4.69 -22.82 18.87
N LYS A 207 5.75 -22.37 19.55
CA LYS A 207 7.02 -23.14 19.68
C LYS A 207 6.82 -24.47 20.40
N GLY A 208 6.00 -24.50 21.46
CA GLY A 208 5.65 -25.71 22.18
C GLY A 208 4.94 -26.74 21.30
N LEU A 209 4.26 -26.31 20.25
CA LEU A 209 3.62 -27.15 19.24
C LEU A 209 4.51 -27.47 18.02
N GLY A 210 5.76 -27.06 18.02
CA GLY A 210 6.70 -27.30 16.91
C GLY A 210 6.59 -26.33 15.75
N TYR A 211 5.86 -25.22 15.88
CA TYR A 211 5.77 -24.17 14.85
C TYR A 211 6.93 -23.16 14.99
N SER A 212 7.13 -22.39 13.93
CA SER A 212 8.18 -21.36 13.83
C SER A 212 7.55 -19.96 13.81
N PRO A 213 7.13 -19.40 14.95
CA PRO A 213 6.59 -18.04 15.00
C PRO A 213 7.68 -17.02 14.68
N PHE A 214 7.27 -15.96 13.97
CA PHE A 214 8.18 -14.87 13.59
C PHE A 214 7.47 -13.51 13.66
N PRO A 215 8.19 -12.40 13.83
CA PRO A 215 7.62 -11.08 13.86
C PRO A 215 7.09 -10.69 12.49
N ARG A 216 5.85 -10.26 12.44
CA ARG A 216 5.21 -9.80 11.20
C ARG A 216 5.91 -8.54 10.68
N PRO A 217 6.27 -8.49 9.37
CA PRO A 217 6.79 -7.27 8.77
C PRO A 217 5.70 -6.19 8.70
N THR A 218 6.08 -4.97 9.03
CA THR A 218 5.13 -3.86 9.10
C THR A 218 5.79 -2.52 8.75
N ALA A 219 5.02 -1.64 8.09
CA ALA A 219 5.43 -0.27 7.79
C ALA A 219 5.42 0.66 9.02
N ASN A 220 5.24 0.12 10.22
CA ASN A 220 5.33 0.88 11.46
C ASN A 220 6.80 0.89 11.91
N ALA A 221 7.46 2.05 11.80
CA ALA A 221 8.86 2.19 12.14
C ALA A 221 9.10 1.89 13.63
N SER A 222 9.88 0.86 13.94
CA SER A 222 10.19 0.46 15.32
C SER A 222 11.06 1.46 16.07
N GLN A 223 11.77 2.31 15.32
CA GLN A 223 12.60 3.39 15.82
C GLN A 223 12.61 4.54 14.82
N ALA A 224 13.10 5.71 15.22
CA ALA A 224 13.26 6.85 14.31
C ALA A 224 14.15 6.45 13.11
N TYR A 225 13.71 6.83 11.92
CA TYR A 225 14.35 6.41 10.67
C TYR A 225 14.30 7.53 9.62
N THR A 226 15.35 7.66 8.85
CA THR A 226 15.33 8.49 7.65
C THR A 226 15.51 7.58 6.45
N ASN A 227 14.54 7.58 5.54
CA ASN A 227 14.60 6.73 4.36
C ASN A 227 15.63 7.25 3.33
N PRO A 228 15.98 6.46 2.30
CA PRO A 228 16.93 6.88 1.26
C PRO A 228 16.57 8.18 0.55
N ASP A 229 15.29 8.53 0.49
CA ASP A 229 14.79 9.75 -0.15
C ASP A 229 14.77 10.96 0.80
N GLY A 230 15.16 10.79 2.07
CA GLY A 230 15.21 11.85 3.07
C GLY A 230 13.90 12.08 3.83
N ALA A 231 12.89 11.23 3.69
CA ALA A 231 11.69 11.28 4.53
C ALA A 231 12.02 10.81 5.95
N ARG A 232 11.59 11.58 6.94
CA ARG A 232 11.86 11.33 8.37
C ARG A 232 10.68 10.68 9.04
N PHE A 233 10.92 9.51 9.62
CA PHE A 233 9.95 8.75 10.40
C PHE A 233 10.18 8.95 11.89
N GLY A 234 9.08 9.11 12.63
CA GLY A 234 9.09 8.94 14.08
C GLY A 234 9.11 7.46 14.46
N ALA A 235 9.36 7.17 15.73
CA ALA A 235 9.18 5.81 16.28
C ALA A 235 7.70 5.51 16.57
N CYS A 236 7.30 4.24 16.37
CA CYS A 236 5.96 3.78 16.71
C CYS A 236 5.68 3.97 18.20
N GLN A 237 4.53 4.58 18.52
CA GLN A 237 4.09 4.85 19.88
C GLN A 237 3.22 3.75 20.47
N TYR A 238 2.99 2.65 19.75
CA TYR A 238 2.14 1.52 20.17
C TYR A 238 0.72 1.93 20.59
N CYS A 239 0.17 2.99 19.95
CA CYS A 239 -1.12 3.58 20.32
C CYS A 239 -2.35 2.74 19.92
N GLY A 240 -2.20 1.70 19.11
CA GLY A 240 -3.30 0.84 18.66
C GLY A 240 -4.14 1.40 17.49
N PHE A 241 -3.88 2.62 17.02
CA PHE A 241 -4.66 3.31 15.99
C PHE A 241 -3.97 3.25 14.60
N CYS A 242 -3.67 2.04 14.09
CA CYS A 242 -3.05 1.89 12.78
C CYS A 242 -4.08 1.68 11.68
N GLU A 243 -4.93 0.65 11.83
CA GLU A 243 -5.95 0.33 10.85
C GLU A 243 -7.06 1.38 10.83
N ARG A 244 -7.34 1.90 9.64
CA ARG A 244 -8.36 2.93 9.37
C ARG A 244 -8.06 4.32 9.94
N PHE A 245 -6.83 4.56 10.39
CA PHE A 245 -6.39 5.87 10.91
C PHE A 245 -5.10 6.34 10.24
N GLY A 246 -4.91 7.65 10.14
CA GLY A 246 -3.61 8.25 9.90
C GLY A 246 -2.71 8.12 11.13
N CYS A 247 -1.40 8.13 10.93
CA CYS A 247 -0.44 8.06 12.02
C CYS A 247 0.01 9.44 12.43
N GLU A 248 -0.32 9.88 13.63
CA GLU A 248 0.05 11.21 14.15
C GLU A 248 1.55 11.36 14.43
N ALA A 249 2.27 10.25 14.61
CA ALA A 249 3.70 10.23 14.87
C ALA A 249 4.57 10.10 13.61
N ASN A 250 3.99 10.09 12.41
CA ASN A 250 4.70 9.75 11.16
C ASN A 250 5.53 8.45 11.25
N ALA A 251 5.13 7.52 12.13
CA ALA A 251 5.81 6.25 12.31
C ALA A 251 5.32 5.17 11.33
N LYS A 252 4.09 5.28 10.81
CA LYS A 252 3.56 4.37 9.81
C LYS A 252 3.84 4.90 8.40
N GLY A 253 4.69 4.20 7.64
CA GLY A 253 4.99 4.56 6.25
C GLY A 253 3.72 4.80 5.45
N SER A 254 3.60 5.99 4.86
CA SER A 254 2.41 6.41 4.12
C SER A 254 2.81 7.37 3.00
N PRO A 255 2.11 7.33 1.83
CA PRO A 255 2.52 8.12 0.66
C PRO A 255 2.60 9.61 0.91
N HIS A 256 1.67 10.15 1.72
CA HIS A 256 1.52 11.59 1.97
C HIS A 256 2.74 12.23 2.66
N PHE A 257 3.58 11.47 3.35
CA PHE A 257 4.82 12.01 3.93
C PHE A 257 6.11 11.36 3.43
N THR A 258 6.02 10.27 2.68
CA THR A 258 7.19 9.59 2.08
C THR A 258 7.43 10.03 0.64
N VAL A 259 6.76 9.41 -0.32
CA VAL A 259 7.05 9.59 -1.76
C VAL A 259 6.44 10.86 -2.36
N ILE A 260 5.24 11.25 -1.93
CA ILE A 260 4.55 12.42 -2.53
C ILE A 260 5.27 13.73 -2.23
N PRO A 261 5.72 14.03 -1.00
CA PRO A 261 6.50 15.23 -0.74
C PRO A 261 7.82 15.28 -1.51
N MET A 262 8.41 14.12 -1.84
CA MET A 262 9.63 14.09 -2.65
C MET A 262 9.35 14.47 -4.11
N ALA A 263 8.23 14.00 -4.69
CA ALA A 263 7.77 14.48 -5.99
C ALA A 263 7.46 15.98 -5.97
N MET A 264 6.78 16.48 -4.93
CA MET A 264 6.41 17.90 -4.80
C MET A 264 7.60 18.86 -4.72
N LYS A 265 8.79 18.40 -4.33
CA LYS A 265 10.03 19.19 -4.37
C LYS A 265 10.56 19.42 -5.78
N ARG A 266 10.05 18.69 -6.77
CA ARG A 266 10.53 18.76 -8.16
C ARG A 266 9.78 19.83 -8.94
N PRO A 267 10.47 20.73 -9.69
CA PRO A 267 9.83 21.81 -10.44
C PRO A 267 9.00 21.32 -11.64
N ASN A 268 9.23 20.09 -12.08
CA ASN A 268 8.53 19.43 -13.19
C ASN A 268 7.35 18.55 -12.73
N PHE A 269 7.02 18.56 -11.43
CA PHE A 269 5.84 17.88 -10.87
C PHE A 269 4.76 18.89 -10.48
N GLU A 270 3.52 18.59 -10.86
CA GLU A 270 2.34 19.39 -10.52
C GLU A 270 1.26 18.50 -9.91
N LEU A 271 0.80 18.84 -8.72
CA LEU A 271 -0.32 18.17 -8.04
C LEU A 271 -1.59 19.03 -8.13
N ARG A 272 -2.67 18.41 -8.56
CA ARG A 272 -4.01 19.00 -8.56
C ARG A 272 -4.94 18.14 -7.72
N THR A 273 -5.34 18.66 -6.58
CA THR A 273 -6.32 18.06 -5.68
C THR A 273 -7.76 18.46 -6.03
N ASP A 274 -8.73 17.82 -5.37
CA ASP A 274 -10.16 18.10 -5.54
C ASP A 274 -10.65 17.98 -6.99
N ARG A 275 -10.00 17.10 -7.77
CA ARG A 275 -10.29 16.86 -9.18
C ARG A 275 -11.00 15.52 -9.37
N LYS A 276 -12.30 15.50 -9.08
CA LYS A 276 -13.13 14.34 -9.42
C LYS A 276 -13.11 14.17 -10.94
N SER A 277 -12.60 13.03 -11.41
CA SER A 277 -12.61 12.70 -12.85
C SER A 277 -14.05 12.40 -13.29
N THR A 278 -14.80 13.43 -13.67
CA THR A 278 -16.20 13.31 -14.08
C THR A 278 -16.39 12.76 -15.49
N ARG A 279 -15.32 12.41 -16.21
CA ARG A 279 -15.39 12.02 -17.63
C ARG A 279 -14.46 10.91 -18.08
N LEU A 280 -14.08 9.96 -17.26
CA LEU A 280 -13.79 8.65 -17.81
C LEU A 280 -15.11 7.91 -17.89
N ASN A 281 -15.72 8.00 -19.06
CA ASN A 281 -17.03 7.44 -19.32
C ASN A 281 -16.99 5.94 -19.05
N SER A 282 -17.85 5.52 -18.26
CA SER A 282 -18.08 4.31 -17.50
C SER A 282 -18.32 3.02 -18.28
N SER A 283 -17.77 2.85 -19.47
CA SER A 283 -17.83 1.55 -20.15
C SER A 283 -16.72 0.59 -19.71
N HIS A 284 -15.72 1.07 -18.96
CA HIS A 284 -14.65 0.24 -18.38
C HIS A 284 -14.67 0.48 -16.87
N GLY A 285 -15.03 -0.56 -16.11
CA GLY A 285 -15.17 -0.50 -14.67
C GLY A 285 -13.96 0.15 -13.99
N TYR A 286 -14.23 0.93 -12.99
CA TYR A 286 -13.35 1.70 -12.12
C TYR A 286 -11.86 1.32 -12.17
N ILE A 287 -11.10 2.09 -12.93
CA ILE A 287 -9.65 2.12 -12.80
C ILE A 287 -9.37 3.08 -11.65
N SER A 288 -9.09 2.56 -10.47
CA SER A 288 -8.66 3.36 -9.33
C SER A 288 -7.29 3.98 -9.56
N TYR A 289 -6.57 3.49 -10.56
CA TYR A 289 -5.25 3.97 -10.98
C TYR A 289 -5.15 3.83 -12.49
N ALA A 290 -4.93 4.92 -13.18
CA ALA A 290 -4.59 4.91 -14.59
C ALA A 290 -3.33 5.77 -14.79
N VAL A 291 -2.33 5.20 -15.44
CA VAL A 291 -1.20 5.94 -15.98
C VAL A 291 -1.46 6.07 -17.48
N PHE A 292 -1.69 7.29 -17.95
CA PHE A 292 -1.77 7.57 -19.37
C PHE A 292 -0.49 8.27 -19.81
N CYS A 293 0.28 7.63 -20.67
CA CYS A 293 1.31 8.30 -21.44
C CYS A 293 0.66 8.92 -22.67
N LEU A 294 0.62 10.24 -22.73
CA LEU A 294 0.27 10.96 -23.96
C LEU A 294 1.57 11.25 -24.70
N LYS A 295 1.72 10.67 -25.88
CA LYS A 295 2.71 11.13 -26.86
C LYS A 295 2.18 12.31 -27.64
#